data_48ec74cb9af6210d88dabcf86cde0860
#
_entry.id   48ec74cb9af6210d88dabcf86cde0860
#
_cell.length_a   1.000
_cell.length_b   1.000
_cell.length_c   1.000
_cell.angle_alpha   90.00
_cell.angle_beta   90.00
_cell.angle_gamma   90.00
#
_symmetry.space_group_name_H-M   'P 1'
#
loop_
_entity.id
_entity.type
_entity.pdbx_description
1 polymer ?
#
loop_
_entity_poly.entity_id
_entity_poly.type
_entity_poly.pdbx_seq_one_letter_code
_entity_poly.pdbx_strand_id
1 'polypeptide(L)'
;MPILKTSNVLTAMVAVLRVPEETAILAVHAALPWLRRSISAKETHPVLTLFQRDDCHLCDMALAELAKARAPEFKSVFLDDQPALEARYGARVPVLRDETGGRELDWPFDAATVQAWLAVDR
;
A
#
# COMPACT_ATOMS: atom_id res chain seq x y z
N MET A 1 -26.39 -11.31 48.32
CA MET A 1 -26.46 -10.41 47.23
C MET A 1 -26.05 -11.03 45.92
N PRO A 2 -26.96 -11.74 45.35
CA PRO A 2 -26.65 -12.41 44.08
C PRO A 2 -26.29 -11.44 42.97
N ILE A 3 -26.88 -10.27 42.92
CA ILE A 3 -26.66 -9.30 41.89
C ILE A 3 -25.22 -8.79 41.90
N LEU A 4 -24.70 -8.52 43.07
CA LEU A 4 -23.34 -8.04 43.22
C LEU A 4 -22.33 -9.08 42.77
N LYS A 5 -22.61 -10.34 43.08
CA LYS A 5 -21.75 -11.43 42.66
C LYS A 5 -21.75 -11.56 41.16
N THR A 6 -22.91 -11.38 40.56
CA THR A 6 -23.02 -11.42 39.09
C THR A 6 -22.22 -10.31 38.46
N SER A 7 -22.30 -9.10 39.02
CA SER A 7 -21.54 -7.99 38.50
C SER A 7 -20.05 -8.26 38.58
N ASN A 8 -19.60 -8.83 39.66
CA ASN A 8 -18.19 -9.15 39.83
C ASN A 8 -17.72 -10.16 38.82
N VAL A 9 -18.56 -11.15 38.56
CA VAL A 9 -18.23 -12.16 37.57
C VAL A 9 -18.12 -11.56 36.18
N LEU A 10 -19.05 -10.69 35.83
CA LEU A 10 -19.01 -10.02 34.53
C LEU A 10 -17.79 -9.16 34.42
N THR A 11 -17.44 -8.44 35.48
CA THR A 11 -16.23 -7.62 35.46
C THR A 11 -14.98 -8.47 35.25
N ALA A 12 -14.95 -9.61 35.96
CA ALA A 12 -13.84 -10.53 35.83
C ALA A 12 -13.74 -11.08 34.40
N MET A 13 -14.88 -11.42 33.81
CA MET A 13 -14.88 -11.92 32.43
C MET A 13 -14.40 -10.88 31.43
N VAL A 14 -14.82 -9.65 31.62
CA VAL A 14 -14.37 -8.56 30.74
C VAL A 14 -12.86 -8.38 30.83
N ALA A 15 -12.34 -8.42 32.04
CA ALA A 15 -10.92 -8.30 32.25
C ALA A 15 -10.15 -9.44 31.60
N VAL A 16 -10.67 -10.65 31.71
CA VAL A 16 -10.04 -11.81 31.09
C VAL A 16 -10.04 -11.70 29.57
N LEU A 17 -11.15 -11.25 29.01
CA LEU A 17 -11.24 -11.08 27.57
C LEU A 17 -10.25 -10.04 27.04
N ARG A 18 -10.05 -8.99 27.82
CA ARG A 18 -9.13 -7.93 27.42
C ARG A 18 -7.68 -8.42 27.39
N VAL A 19 -7.27 -9.15 28.41
CA VAL A 19 -5.91 -9.67 28.49
C VAL A 19 -5.61 -10.70 27.38
N PRO A 20 -6.52 -11.66 27.12
CA PRO A 20 -6.28 -12.64 26.06
C PRO A 20 -6.11 -12.05 24.66
N GLU A 21 -6.70 -10.92 24.37
CA GLU A 21 -6.54 -10.31 23.07
C GLU A 21 -5.07 -9.98 22.80
N GLU A 22 -4.45 -9.32 23.73
CA GLU A 22 -3.04 -8.98 23.57
C GLU A 22 -2.18 -10.24 23.58
N THR A 23 -2.50 -11.16 24.47
CA THR A 23 -1.80 -12.42 24.57
C THR A 23 -1.96 -13.24 23.28
N ALA A 24 -3.17 -13.24 22.71
CA ALA A 24 -3.44 -13.96 21.48
C ALA A 24 -2.62 -13.42 20.33
N ILE A 25 -2.51 -12.11 20.20
CA ILE A 25 -1.70 -11.50 19.16
C ILE A 25 -0.23 -11.88 19.31
N LEU A 26 0.28 -11.78 20.51
CA LEU A 26 1.68 -12.16 20.79
C LEU A 26 1.89 -13.64 20.54
N ALA A 27 0.95 -14.47 20.93
CA ALA A 27 1.05 -15.91 20.74
C ALA A 27 1.06 -16.27 19.26
N VAL A 28 0.22 -15.61 18.47
CA VAL A 28 0.21 -15.84 17.03
C VAL A 28 1.54 -15.49 16.41
N HIS A 29 2.10 -14.35 16.78
CA HIS A 29 3.39 -13.94 16.26
C HIS A 29 4.52 -14.88 16.67
N ALA A 30 4.45 -15.40 17.89
CA ALA A 30 5.47 -16.28 18.40
C ALA A 30 5.31 -17.72 17.91
N ALA A 31 4.07 -18.20 17.85
CA ALA A 31 3.78 -19.60 17.57
C ALA A 31 3.70 -19.92 16.08
N LEU A 32 3.46 -18.93 15.24
CA LEU A 32 3.24 -19.14 13.80
C LEU A 32 4.19 -18.30 12.95
N PRO A 33 5.47 -18.66 12.94
CA PRO A 33 6.43 -17.90 12.14
C PRO A 33 6.12 -17.94 10.64
N TRP A 34 5.49 -19.00 10.16
CA TRP A 34 5.10 -19.08 8.77
C TRP A 34 4.04 -18.02 8.41
N LEU A 35 3.17 -17.71 9.35
CA LEU A 35 2.17 -16.68 9.13
C LEU A 35 2.80 -15.31 9.00
N ARG A 36 3.79 -15.03 9.84
CA ARG A 36 4.53 -13.78 9.74
C ARG A 36 5.23 -13.67 8.40
N ARG A 37 5.80 -14.77 7.92
CA ARG A 37 6.45 -14.79 6.63
C ARG A 37 5.47 -14.52 5.50
N SER A 38 4.27 -15.08 5.60
CA SER A 38 3.23 -14.82 4.62
C SER A 38 2.83 -13.36 4.60
N ILE A 39 2.71 -12.74 5.75
CA ILE A 39 2.36 -11.33 5.86
C ILE A 39 3.47 -10.48 5.23
N SER A 40 4.72 -10.81 5.50
CA SER A 40 5.84 -10.11 4.88
C SER A 40 5.83 -10.25 3.37
N ALA A 41 5.50 -11.43 2.88
CA ALA A 41 5.41 -11.66 1.43
C ALA A 41 4.31 -10.81 0.80
N LYS A 42 3.21 -10.60 1.50
CA LYS A 42 2.15 -9.74 1.00
C LYS A 42 2.56 -8.27 0.93
N GLU A 43 3.48 -7.89 1.78
CA GLU A 43 3.98 -6.52 1.81
C GLU A 43 4.99 -6.25 0.71
N THR A 44 5.51 -7.28 0.08
CA THR A 44 6.44 -7.13 -1.03
C THR A 44 5.67 -6.95 -2.33
N HIS A 45 4.98 -5.85 -2.46
CA HIS A 45 4.42 -5.46 -3.74
C HIS A 45 5.44 -4.59 -4.48
N PRO A 46 5.24 -4.41 -5.77
CA PRO A 46 6.19 -3.63 -6.57
C PRO A 46 6.38 -2.24 -5.97
N VAL A 47 7.61 -1.79 -5.98
CA VAL A 47 7.91 -0.42 -5.57
C VAL A 47 7.63 0.45 -6.79
N LEU A 48 6.59 1.26 -6.69
CA LEU A 48 6.15 2.09 -7.80
C LEU A 48 6.60 3.53 -7.60
N THR A 49 6.95 4.18 -8.69
CA THR A 49 7.28 5.60 -8.72
C THR A 49 6.46 6.26 -9.80
N LEU A 50 5.82 7.36 -9.47
CA LEU A 50 5.14 8.19 -10.45
C LEU A 50 5.97 9.43 -10.68
N PHE A 51 6.50 9.56 -11.90
CA PHE A 51 7.25 10.76 -12.30
C PHE A 51 6.26 11.79 -12.79
N GLN A 52 6.34 12.98 -12.25
CA GLN A 52 5.38 14.03 -12.57
C GLN A 52 6.03 15.40 -12.45
N ARG A 53 5.32 16.41 -12.92
CA ARG A 53 5.72 17.80 -12.76
C ARG A 53 4.79 18.50 -11.80
N ASP A 54 5.30 19.53 -11.20
CA ASP A 54 4.48 20.48 -10.47
C ASP A 54 3.54 21.17 -11.47
N ASP A 55 2.34 21.51 -11.02
CA ASP A 55 1.39 22.23 -11.85
C ASP A 55 1.06 21.52 -13.16
N CYS A 56 0.85 20.22 -13.10
CA CYS A 56 0.63 19.37 -14.26
C CYS A 56 -0.76 18.77 -14.24
N HIS A 57 -1.62 19.20 -15.16
CA HIS A 57 -2.99 18.72 -15.24
C HIS A 57 -3.05 17.22 -15.58
N LEU A 58 -2.22 16.77 -16.51
CA LEU A 58 -2.18 15.35 -16.88
C LEU A 58 -1.72 14.49 -15.73
N CYS A 59 -0.83 15.00 -14.90
CA CYS A 59 -0.37 14.27 -13.70
C CYS A 59 -1.50 14.12 -12.70
N ASP A 60 -2.34 15.13 -12.56
CA ASP A 60 -3.52 15.04 -11.71
C ASP A 60 -4.49 13.98 -12.22
N MET A 61 -4.66 13.91 -13.53
CA MET A 61 -5.50 12.87 -14.12
C MET A 61 -4.92 11.49 -13.89
N ALA A 62 -3.60 11.36 -13.97
CA ALA A 62 -2.93 10.10 -13.69
C ALA A 62 -3.15 9.65 -12.25
N LEU A 63 -3.07 10.56 -11.31
CA LEU A 63 -3.35 10.26 -9.91
C LEU A 63 -4.77 9.73 -9.73
N ALA A 64 -5.73 10.33 -10.43
CA ALA A 64 -7.11 9.87 -10.37
C ALA A 64 -7.25 8.45 -10.93
N GLU A 65 -6.58 8.16 -12.03
CA GLU A 65 -6.65 6.82 -12.62
C GLU A 65 -5.96 5.77 -11.73
N LEU A 66 -4.87 6.13 -11.09
CA LEU A 66 -4.20 5.24 -10.14
C LEU A 66 -5.11 4.95 -8.95
N ALA A 67 -5.83 5.95 -8.46
CA ALA A 67 -6.79 5.76 -7.38
C ALA A 67 -7.93 4.83 -7.79
N LYS A 68 -8.47 5.01 -8.99
CA LYS A 68 -9.51 4.13 -9.52
C LYS A 68 -9.02 2.69 -9.68
N ALA A 69 -7.78 2.54 -10.08
CA ALA A 69 -7.16 1.23 -10.25
C ALA A 69 -6.82 0.56 -8.93
N ARG A 70 -6.91 1.29 -7.83
CA ARG A 70 -6.47 0.82 -6.51
C ARG A 70 -5.03 0.35 -6.57
N ALA A 71 -4.20 1.15 -7.22
CA ALA A 71 -2.78 0.86 -7.34
C ALA A 71 -2.14 0.79 -5.96
N PRO A 72 -1.12 -0.06 -5.79
CA PRO A 72 -0.37 -0.08 -4.55
C PRO A 72 0.25 1.27 -4.27
N GLU A 73 0.69 1.45 -3.04
CA GLU A 73 1.37 2.66 -2.64
C GLU A 73 2.51 2.97 -3.60
N PHE A 74 2.62 4.21 -4.00
CA PHE A 74 3.67 4.64 -4.91
C PHE A 74 4.29 5.95 -4.41
N LYS A 75 5.51 6.19 -4.89
CA LYS A 75 6.26 7.36 -4.55
C LYS A 75 6.11 8.38 -5.67
N SER A 76 5.85 9.62 -5.32
CA SER A 76 5.81 10.70 -6.31
C SER A 76 7.18 11.36 -6.40
N VAL A 77 7.69 11.46 -7.61
CA VAL A 77 8.96 12.12 -7.88
C VAL A 77 8.71 13.23 -8.90
N PHE A 78 9.01 14.45 -8.52
CA PHE A 78 8.81 15.60 -9.36
C PHE A 78 10.08 15.90 -10.15
N LEU A 79 9.92 16.18 -11.43
CA LEU A 79 11.06 16.44 -12.31
C LEU A 79 11.67 17.83 -12.11
N ASP A 80 10.91 18.71 -11.47
CA ASP A 80 11.33 20.08 -11.26
C ASP A 80 12.68 20.11 -10.55
N ASP A 81 13.61 20.88 -11.07
CA ASP A 81 14.95 21.01 -10.53
C ASP A 81 15.80 19.75 -10.57
N GLN A 82 15.43 18.78 -11.41
CA GLN A 82 16.20 17.56 -11.59
C GLN A 82 16.50 17.32 -13.06
N PRO A 83 17.58 17.92 -13.58
CA PRO A 83 17.87 17.89 -15.02
C PRO A 83 17.98 16.50 -15.63
N ALA A 84 18.53 15.54 -14.89
CA ALA A 84 18.67 14.17 -15.39
C ALA A 84 17.32 13.51 -15.61
N LEU A 85 16.38 13.71 -14.67
CA LEU A 85 15.03 13.18 -14.80
C LEU A 85 14.25 13.91 -15.86
N GLU A 86 14.44 15.23 -15.95
CA GLU A 86 13.81 16.04 -16.98
C GLU A 86 14.20 15.56 -18.37
N ALA A 87 15.47 15.28 -18.57
CA ALA A 87 15.96 14.80 -19.85
C ALA A 87 15.34 13.45 -20.22
N ARG A 88 15.12 12.60 -19.22
CA ARG A 88 14.63 11.25 -19.45
C ARG A 88 13.10 11.19 -19.57
N TYR A 89 12.39 11.91 -18.72
CA TYR A 89 10.94 11.81 -18.62
C TYR A 89 10.17 13.07 -19.00
N GLY A 90 10.86 14.16 -19.26
CA GLY A 90 10.23 15.46 -19.40
C GLY A 90 9.11 15.53 -20.44
N ALA A 91 9.30 14.85 -21.57
CA ALA A 91 8.30 14.82 -22.64
C ALA A 91 7.24 13.72 -22.42
N ARG A 92 7.43 12.86 -21.43
CA ARG A 92 6.62 11.67 -21.24
C ARG A 92 5.73 11.71 -20.00
N VAL A 93 6.01 12.61 -19.06
CA VAL A 93 5.26 12.65 -17.81
C VAL A 93 3.75 12.83 -18.06
N PRO A 94 2.90 12.23 -17.22
CA PRO A 94 3.22 11.37 -16.08
C PRO A 94 3.65 9.97 -16.51
N VAL A 95 4.66 9.41 -15.83
CA VAL A 95 5.16 8.07 -16.10
C VAL A 95 5.13 7.26 -14.82
N LEU A 96 4.52 6.09 -14.88
CA LEU A 96 4.53 5.16 -13.76
C LEU A 96 5.62 4.12 -14.01
N ARG A 97 6.50 3.95 -13.05
CA ARG A 97 7.62 3.02 -13.16
C ARG A 97 7.58 1.99 -12.05
N ASP A 98 7.81 0.75 -12.41
CA ASP A 98 8.02 -0.34 -11.47
C ASP A 98 9.52 -0.45 -11.21
N GLU A 99 9.96 -0.03 -10.04
CA GLU A 99 11.37 -0.03 -9.71
C GLU A 99 11.95 -1.43 -9.54
N THR A 100 11.11 -2.40 -9.29
CA THR A 100 11.56 -3.78 -9.15
C THR A 100 11.98 -4.37 -10.49
N GLY A 101 11.14 -4.20 -11.50
CA GLY A 101 11.42 -4.76 -12.82
C GLY A 101 11.90 -3.74 -13.83
N GLY A 102 11.82 -2.46 -13.52
CA GLY A 102 12.23 -1.41 -14.44
C GLY A 102 11.24 -1.11 -15.55
N ARG A 103 10.04 -1.69 -15.48
CA ARG A 103 9.01 -1.42 -16.48
C ARG A 103 8.41 -0.04 -16.28
N GLU A 104 8.01 0.58 -17.38
CA GLU A 104 7.42 1.92 -17.35
C GLU A 104 6.11 1.94 -18.11
N LEU A 105 5.16 2.71 -17.61
CA LEU A 105 3.88 2.93 -18.27
C LEU A 105 3.72 4.43 -18.48
N ASP A 106 3.71 4.81 -19.74
CA ASP A 106 3.62 6.21 -20.13
C ASP A 106 2.16 6.67 -20.22
N TRP A 107 1.96 7.94 -20.02
CA TRP A 107 0.65 8.56 -20.24
C TRP A 107 0.36 8.61 -21.75
N PRO A 108 -0.89 8.42 -22.19
CA PRO A 108 -2.06 8.23 -21.36
C PRO A 108 -2.28 6.79 -20.91
N PHE A 109 -2.83 6.65 -19.73
CA PHE A 109 -3.30 5.35 -19.24
C PHE A 109 -4.57 5.55 -18.42
N ASP A 110 -5.39 4.50 -18.35
CA ASP A 110 -6.59 4.51 -17.52
C ASP A 110 -6.47 3.42 -16.45
N ALA A 111 -7.47 3.35 -15.56
CA ALA A 111 -7.46 2.39 -14.47
C ALA A 111 -7.32 0.94 -14.96
N ALA A 112 -8.02 0.59 -16.05
CA ALA A 112 -7.95 -0.76 -16.58
C ALA A 112 -6.56 -1.09 -17.11
N THR A 113 -5.93 -0.14 -17.80
CA THR A 113 -4.57 -0.30 -18.29
C THR A 113 -3.57 -0.47 -17.14
N VAL A 114 -3.73 0.32 -16.09
CA VAL A 114 -2.87 0.23 -14.90
C VAL A 114 -3.02 -1.14 -14.26
N GLN A 115 -4.24 -1.61 -14.09
CA GLN A 115 -4.50 -2.91 -13.48
C GLN A 115 -3.87 -4.03 -14.30
N ALA A 116 -4.02 -3.99 -15.61
CA ALA A 116 -3.44 -4.99 -16.49
C ALA A 116 -1.92 -4.96 -16.44
N TRP A 117 -1.34 -3.77 -16.43
CA TRP A 117 0.10 -3.59 -16.36
C TRP A 117 0.68 -4.11 -15.05
N LEU A 118 -0.02 -3.86 -13.94
CA LEU A 118 0.40 -4.37 -12.64
C LEU A 118 0.30 -5.89 -12.56
N ALA A 119 -0.69 -6.47 -13.22
CA ALA A 119 -0.93 -7.90 -13.17
C ALA A 119 0.11 -8.73 -13.94
N VAL A 120 0.73 -8.15 -14.94
CA VAL A 120 1.66 -8.87 -15.83
C VAL A 120 2.86 -9.44 -15.07
N ASP A 121 3.25 -8.78 -14.01
CA ASP A 121 4.48 -9.10 -13.29
C ASP A 121 4.26 -10.10 -12.14
N ARG A 122 3.12 -10.75 -12.10
CA ARG A 122 2.81 -11.66 -10.99
C ARG A 122 2.68 -13.12 -11.45
#